data_364f5ffdd18c8485eec6454f2f9b4b78
#
_entry.id   364f5ffdd18c8485eec6454f2f9b4b78
#
_cell.length_a   1.000
_cell.length_b   1.000
_cell.length_c   1.000
_cell.angle_alpha   90.00
_cell.angle_beta   90.00
_cell.angle_gamma   90.00
#
_symmetry.space_group_name_H-M   'P 1'
#
loop_
_entity.id
_entity.type
_entity.pdbx_description
1 polymer ?
#
loop_
_entity_poly.entity_id
_entity_poly.type
_entity_poly.pdbx_seq_one_letter_code
_entity_poly.pdbx_strand_id
1 'polypeptide(L)'
;AFVAGCLFWTGFSHFPKHSLNEVPVSQLPITRSFFPTLDRGWIVDFWHIEVRWVFIAAPLGLMVMLLFFFDHNVSSVMAQARKFPIRKPAGFHWDFFLLGITTLVSGLMGLPVPNGLVPQAPDHTDSLSLYEQVILHDVEKEKQQFGEHTTEPMHHTSGDASILHVTYFPRVRTLRVVEQRLSHLVIGLLTLGAMSRPVLVALGTMPRAVFAGVFLLVGWASIESNPIVTRTLSLLRDTSALAPTLRPQVRRVTLALFVGIQWAFFGLTMAISQTIAAIGFPIIILLMIPCR
;
A
#
# COMPACT_ATOMS: atom_id res chain seq x y z
N ALA A 1 0.01 1.00 -19.22
CA ALA A 1 1.41 1.44 -19.30
C ALA A 1 2.37 0.41 -18.69
N PHE A 2 2.14 -0.07 -17.48
CA PHE A 2 3.04 -0.94 -16.74
C PHE A 2 3.34 -2.29 -17.44
N VAL A 3 2.30 -3.08 -17.78
CA VAL A 3 2.45 -4.37 -18.47
C VAL A 3 3.15 -4.18 -19.83
N ALA A 4 2.78 -3.13 -20.56
CA ALA A 4 3.44 -2.81 -21.85
C ALA A 4 4.92 -2.50 -21.68
N GLY A 5 5.31 -1.80 -20.62
CA GLY A 5 6.72 -1.55 -20.27
C GLY A 5 7.49 -2.84 -19.97
N CYS A 6 6.91 -3.74 -19.18
CA CYS A 6 7.52 -5.04 -18.89
C CYS A 6 7.71 -5.89 -20.16
N LEU A 7 6.72 -5.94 -21.04
CA LEU A 7 6.79 -6.66 -22.31
C LEU A 7 7.83 -6.03 -23.24
N PHE A 8 7.85 -4.70 -23.34
CA PHE A 8 8.81 -3.98 -24.16
C PHE A 8 10.26 -4.27 -23.73
N TRP A 9 10.57 -4.09 -22.45
CA TRP A 9 11.94 -4.30 -21.96
C TRP A 9 12.35 -5.77 -21.99
N THR A 10 11.42 -6.70 -21.77
CA THR A 10 11.69 -8.13 -21.95
C THR A 10 11.99 -8.45 -23.41
N GLY A 11 11.18 -7.97 -24.34
CA GLY A 11 11.44 -8.14 -25.78
C GLY A 11 12.75 -7.49 -26.23
N PHE A 12 13.03 -6.28 -25.74
CA PHE A 12 14.27 -5.56 -26.04
C PHE A 12 15.53 -6.30 -25.55
N SER A 13 15.46 -6.96 -24.39
CA SER A 13 16.57 -7.74 -23.85
C SER A 13 16.93 -8.97 -24.69
N HIS A 14 16.02 -9.44 -25.56
CA HIS A 14 16.23 -10.59 -26.44
C HIS A 14 16.62 -10.18 -27.89
N PHE A 15 16.84 -8.91 -28.16
CA PHE A 15 17.15 -8.44 -29.52
C PHE A 15 18.58 -8.81 -29.90
N PRO A 16 18.82 -9.63 -30.97
CA PRO A 16 20.10 -10.28 -31.22
C PRO A 16 21.25 -9.38 -31.72
N LYS A 17 21.02 -8.10 -31.99
CA LYS A 17 22.01 -7.16 -32.54
C LYS A 17 22.47 -6.07 -31.60
N HIS A 18 22.03 -6.09 -30.33
CA HIS A 18 22.44 -5.08 -29.38
C HIS A 18 23.65 -5.54 -28.56
N SER A 19 24.53 -4.61 -28.20
CA SER A 19 25.68 -4.81 -27.31
C SER A 19 25.34 -5.47 -25.97
N LEU A 20 24.06 -5.55 -25.61
CA LEU A 20 23.55 -6.28 -24.46
C LEU A 20 23.67 -7.80 -24.60
N ASN A 21 23.83 -8.34 -25.80
CA ASN A 21 23.99 -9.77 -26.02
C ASN A 21 25.37 -10.29 -25.58
N GLU A 22 26.35 -9.39 -25.41
CA GLU A 22 27.67 -9.71 -24.86
C GLU A 22 27.71 -9.72 -23.32
N VAL A 23 26.71 -9.10 -22.67
CA VAL A 23 26.56 -9.10 -21.22
C VAL A 23 25.49 -10.11 -20.82
N PRO A 24 25.81 -11.13 -20.02
CA PRO A 24 24.82 -12.11 -19.58
C PRO A 24 23.76 -11.44 -18.71
N VAL A 25 22.58 -11.18 -19.28
CA VAL A 25 21.46 -10.60 -18.57
C VAL A 25 20.89 -11.65 -17.63
N SER A 26 20.95 -11.41 -16.32
CA SER A 26 20.40 -12.31 -15.33
C SER A 26 18.88 -12.38 -15.45
N GLN A 27 18.38 -13.57 -15.79
CA GLN A 27 16.94 -13.86 -15.89
C GLN A 27 16.36 -14.29 -14.55
N LEU A 28 15.04 -14.29 -14.43
CA LEU A 28 14.34 -14.81 -13.27
C LEU A 28 14.57 -16.31 -13.11
N PRO A 29 14.95 -16.77 -11.90
CA PRO A 29 15.02 -18.19 -11.63
C PRO A 29 13.59 -18.77 -11.60
N ILE A 30 13.33 -19.77 -12.41
CA ILE A 30 12.06 -20.50 -12.40
C ILE A 30 12.25 -21.88 -11.77
N THR A 31 11.24 -22.34 -11.06
CA THR A 31 11.16 -23.69 -10.50
C THR A 31 10.29 -24.60 -11.35
N ARG A 32 10.18 -25.87 -10.97
CA ARG A 32 9.21 -26.78 -11.59
C ARG A 32 7.78 -26.38 -11.22
N SER A 33 6.83 -26.62 -12.11
CA SER A 33 5.41 -26.35 -11.86
C SER A 33 4.90 -27.16 -10.68
N PHE A 34 4.24 -26.52 -9.74
CA PHE A 34 3.63 -27.15 -8.55
C PHE A 34 4.58 -28.06 -7.77
N PHE A 35 5.86 -27.73 -7.74
CA PHE A 35 6.88 -28.49 -7.04
C PHE A 35 7.42 -27.68 -5.84
N PRO A 36 7.60 -28.28 -4.67
CA PRO A 36 8.19 -27.60 -3.53
C PRO A 36 9.63 -27.19 -3.84
N THR A 37 10.03 -26.00 -3.42
CA THR A 37 11.40 -25.46 -3.63
C THR A 37 12.46 -26.27 -2.89
N LEU A 38 12.08 -26.83 -1.74
CA LEU A 38 12.90 -27.72 -0.95
C LEU A 38 12.55 -29.18 -1.27
N ASP A 39 13.54 -30.07 -1.22
CA ASP A 39 13.34 -31.51 -1.41
C ASP A 39 12.72 -32.13 -0.15
N ARG A 40 11.43 -31.91 0.05
CA ARG A 40 10.61 -32.42 1.15
C ARG A 40 9.16 -32.55 0.72
N GLY A 41 8.38 -33.31 1.54
CA GLY A 41 6.93 -33.36 1.37
C GLY A 41 6.23 -32.01 1.51
N TRP A 42 5.00 -31.91 1.02
CA TRP A 42 4.18 -30.70 1.14
C TRP A 42 3.76 -30.37 2.58
N ILE A 43 3.69 -31.38 3.45
CA ILE A 43 3.34 -31.21 4.87
C ILE A 43 4.62 -31.32 5.69
N VAL A 44 4.81 -30.44 6.63
CA VAL A 44 5.94 -30.46 7.57
C VAL A 44 5.67 -31.49 8.63
N ASP A 45 6.67 -32.33 8.95
CA ASP A 45 6.59 -33.36 9.99
C ASP A 45 6.67 -32.75 11.40
N PHE A 46 5.68 -31.90 11.76
CA PHE A 46 5.66 -31.17 13.03
C PHE A 46 5.50 -32.07 14.27
N TRP A 47 5.04 -33.31 14.11
CA TRP A 47 4.87 -34.29 15.20
C TRP A 47 6.20 -34.92 15.69
N HIS A 48 7.28 -34.74 14.96
CA HIS A 48 8.63 -35.23 15.36
C HIS A 48 9.48 -34.14 16.01
N ILE A 49 8.92 -32.94 16.22
CA ILE A 49 9.64 -31.79 16.81
C ILE A 49 9.72 -31.98 18.32
N GLU A 50 10.91 -31.82 18.90
CA GLU A 50 11.08 -31.81 20.35
C GLU A 50 10.31 -30.62 20.97
N VAL A 51 9.63 -30.89 22.08
CA VAL A 51 8.76 -29.94 22.80
C VAL A 51 9.48 -28.62 23.13
N ARG A 52 10.78 -28.67 23.42
CA ARG A 52 11.58 -27.44 23.69
C ARG A 52 11.53 -26.43 22.56
N TRP A 53 11.54 -26.88 21.29
CA TRP A 53 11.48 -26.00 20.12
C TRP A 53 10.13 -25.32 19.98
N VAL A 54 9.05 -25.98 20.42
CA VAL A 54 7.71 -25.38 20.46
C VAL A 54 7.69 -24.18 21.42
N PHE A 55 8.28 -24.33 22.61
CA PHE A 55 8.37 -23.22 23.56
C PHE A 55 9.28 -22.07 23.08
N ILE A 56 10.35 -22.36 22.35
CA ILE A 56 11.21 -21.33 21.75
C ILE A 56 10.49 -20.61 20.60
N ALA A 57 9.70 -21.32 19.81
CA ALA A 57 8.95 -20.75 18.70
C ALA A 57 7.75 -19.90 19.15
N ALA A 58 7.16 -20.18 20.31
CA ALA A 58 5.97 -19.48 20.79
C ALA A 58 6.13 -17.95 20.90
N PRO A 59 7.18 -17.40 21.54
CA PRO A 59 7.37 -15.94 21.58
C PRO A 59 7.63 -15.33 20.20
N LEU A 60 8.31 -16.05 19.29
CA LEU A 60 8.52 -15.61 17.92
C LEU A 60 7.18 -15.57 17.15
N GLY A 61 6.34 -16.60 17.33
CA GLY A 61 4.99 -16.62 16.78
C GLY A 61 4.12 -15.46 17.28
N LEU A 62 4.24 -15.13 18.57
CA LEU A 62 3.54 -13.97 19.14
C LEU A 62 3.99 -12.65 18.51
N MET A 63 5.28 -12.47 18.27
CA MET A 63 5.81 -11.30 17.57
C MET A 63 5.30 -11.18 16.13
N VAL A 64 5.29 -12.30 15.39
CA VAL A 64 4.74 -12.36 14.04
C VAL A 64 3.25 -12.06 14.03
N MET A 65 2.49 -12.60 15.00
CA MET A 65 1.07 -12.31 15.17
C MET A 65 0.81 -10.82 15.39
N LEU A 66 1.58 -10.16 16.25
CA LEU A 66 1.47 -8.72 16.51
C LEU A 66 1.77 -7.91 15.24
N LEU A 67 2.82 -8.27 14.51
CA LEU A 67 3.16 -7.65 13.23
C LEU A 67 2.00 -7.74 12.24
N PHE A 68 1.48 -8.95 12.04
CA PHE A 68 0.39 -9.20 11.10
C PHE A 68 -0.90 -8.50 11.52
N PHE A 69 -1.15 -8.41 12.84
CA PHE A 69 -2.27 -7.64 13.36
C PHE A 69 -2.19 -6.18 12.93
N PHE A 70 -1.03 -5.55 13.03
CA PHE A 70 -0.85 -4.15 12.61
C PHE A 70 -0.96 -3.98 11.10
N ASP A 71 -0.20 -4.74 10.33
CA ASP A 71 -0.17 -4.62 8.87
C ASP A 71 -1.55 -4.88 8.27
N HIS A 72 -2.21 -5.95 8.70
CA HIS A 72 -3.53 -6.30 8.22
C HIS A 72 -4.58 -5.26 8.59
N ASN A 73 -4.61 -4.81 9.85
CA ASN A 73 -5.58 -3.81 10.28
C ASN A 73 -5.37 -2.46 9.58
N VAL A 74 -4.13 -2.02 9.39
CA VAL A 74 -3.84 -0.78 8.65
C VAL A 74 -4.33 -0.90 7.21
N SER A 75 -4.02 -1.99 6.53
CA SER A 75 -4.46 -2.28 5.17
C SER A 75 -5.99 -2.32 5.06
N SER A 76 -6.65 -3.05 5.97
CA SER A 76 -8.10 -3.20 6.00
C SER A 76 -8.82 -1.88 6.27
N VAL A 77 -8.33 -1.07 7.23
CA VAL A 77 -8.87 0.27 7.53
C VAL A 77 -8.69 1.22 6.35
N MET A 78 -7.57 1.15 5.64
CA MET A 78 -7.32 1.98 4.46
C MET A 78 -8.21 1.58 3.27
N ALA A 79 -8.39 0.27 3.04
CA ALA A 79 -9.25 -0.25 1.96
C ALA A 79 -10.73 0.02 2.20
N GLN A 80 -11.16 0.10 3.46
CA GLN A 80 -12.53 0.36 3.89
C GLN A 80 -12.70 1.78 4.47
N ALA A 81 -11.82 2.70 4.07
CA ALA A 81 -11.88 4.09 4.52
C ALA A 81 -13.17 4.77 4.08
N ARG A 82 -13.63 5.78 4.85
CA ARG A 82 -14.86 6.54 4.57
C ARG A 82 -14.90 7.21 3.19
N LYS A 83 -13.73 7.41 2.57
CA LYS A 83 -13.66 7.92 1.20
C LYS A 83 -14.21 6.95 0.15
N PHE A 84 -14.32 5.67 0.49
CA PHE A 84 -14.87 4.62 -0.37
C PHE A 84 -16.29 4.25 0.10
N PRO A 85 -17.35 4.61 -0.63
CA PRO A 85 -18.73 4.26 -0.29
C PRO A 85 -18.99 2.78 -0.60
N ILE A 86 -18.56 1.91 0.30
CA ILE A 86 -18.73 0.46 0.21
C ILE A 86 -20.15 0.11 0.69
N ARG A 87 -20.86 -0.73 -0.06
CA ARG A 87 -22.23 -1.13 0.27
C ARG A 87 -22.36 -2.02 1.51
N LYS A 88 -21.30 -2.79 1.83
CA LYS A 88 -21.30 -3.71 2.97
C LYS A 88 -20.54 -3.11 4.14
N PRO A 89 -20.96 -3.43 5.36
CA PRO A 89 -20.21 -3.02 6.54
C PRO A 89 -18.79 -3.61 6.53
N ALA A 90 -17.88 -2.93 7.20
CA ALA A 90 -16.49 -3.36 7.36
C ALA A 90 -16.40 -4.72 8.09
N GLY A 91 -15.61 -5.61 7.55
CA GLY A 91 -15.44 -7.00 8.05
C GLY A 91 -14.09 -7.25 8.72
N PHE A 92 -13.54 -6.29 9.48
CA PHE A 92 -12.16 -6.34 10.03
C PHE A 92 -11.84 -7.64 10.77
N HIS A 93 -12.73 -8.11 11.64
CA HIS A 93 -12.50 -9.33 12.43
C HIS A 93 -12.55 -10.59 11.57
N TRP A 94 -13.44 -10.60 10.57
CA TRP A 94 -13.54 -11.71 9.65
C TRP A 94 -12.31 -11.81 8.75
N ASP A 95 -11.84 -10.69 8.24
CA ASP A 95 -10.63 -10.61 7.42
C ASP A 95 -9.41 -11.12 8.19
N PHE A 96 -9.27 -10.71 9.45
CA PHE A 96 -8.19 -11.15 10.32
C PHE A 96 -8.27 -12.64 10.68
N PHE A 97 -9.49 -13.16 10.88
CA PHE A 97 -9.70 -14.59 11.11
C PHE A 97 -9.28 -15.43 9.89
N LEU A 98 -9.64 -14.98 8.68
CA LEU A 98 -9.20 -15.65 7.45
C LEU A 98 -7.68 -15.61 7.28
N LEU A 99 -7.04 -14.49 7.63
CA LEU A 99 -5.58 -14.40 7.66
C LEU A 99 -4.97 -15.42 8.63
N GLY A 100 -5.59 -15.62 9.80
CA GLY A 100 -5.18 -16.65 10.76
C GLY A 100 -5.26 -18.07 10.17
N ILE A 101 -6.34 -18.39 9.47
CA ILE A 101 -6.50 -19.72 8.81
C ILE A 101 -5.44 -19.91 7.72
N THR A 102 -5.24 -18.92 6.85
CA THR A 102 -4.23 -19.02 5.78
C THR A 102 -2.81 -19.11 6.34
N THR A 103 -2.52 -18.42 7.43
CA THR A 103 -1.26 -18.52 8.17
C THR A 103 -1.04 -19.91 8.75
N LEU A 104 -2.08 -20.51 9.35
CA LEU A 104 -2.02 -21.88 9.89
C LEU A 104 -1.74 -22.89 8.77
N VAL A 105 -2.48 -22.81 7.66
CA VAL A 105 -2.29 -23.70 6.52
C VAL A 105 -0.88 -23.55 5.94
N SER A 106 -0.41 -22.31 5.76
CA SER A 106 0.95 -22.07 5.27
C SER A 106 2.01 -22.63 6.22
N GLY A 107 1.81 -22.48 7.54
CA GLY A 107 2.71 -23.08 8.53
C GLY A 107 2.76 -24.61 8.46
N LEU A 108 1.62 -25.27 8.31
CA LEU A 108 1.56 -26.74 8.15
C LEU A 108 2.23 -27.20 6.85
N MET A 109 2.16 -26.39 5.80
CA MET A 109 2.85 -26.66 4.54
C MET A 109 4.30 -26.16 4.54
N GLY A 110 4.77 -25.51 5.62
CA GLY A 110 6.10 -24.93 5.69
C GLY A 110 6.36 -23.89 4.61
N LEU A 111 5.33 -23.19 4.18
CA LEU A 111 5.41 -22.06 3.26
C LEU A 111 5.64 -20.75 4.03
N PRO A 112 6.22 -19.72 3.39
CA PRO A 112 6.25 -18.39 3.98
C PRO A 112 4.84 -17.94 4.33
N VAL A 113 4.72 -17.29 5.50
CA VAL A 113 3.41 -16.83 6.00
C VAL A 113 2.88 -15.74 5.08
N PRO A 114 1.65 -15.86 4.52
CA PRO A 114 1.09 -14.87 3.64
C PRO A 114 0.73 -13.61 4.42
N ASN A 115 1.23 -12.47 3.97
CA ASN A 115 0.79 -11.16 4.44
C ASN A 115 0.61 -10.25 3.23
N GLY A 116 -0.47 -9.47 3.23
CA GLY A 116 -0.71 -8.47 2.19
C GLY A 116 0.14 -7.23 2.42
N LEU A 117 0.69 -6.66 1.34
CA LEU A 117 1.30 -5.33 1.41
C LEU A 117 0.22 -4.29 1.73
N VAL A 118 0.52 -3.39 2.65
CA VAL A 118 -0.43 -2.36 3.10
C VAL A 118 -1.09 -1.57 1.96
N PRO A 119 -0.40 -1.16 0.88
CA PRO A 119 -1.02 -0.41 -0.21
C PRO A 119 -1.87 -1.25 -1.16
N GLN A 120 -1.70 -2.58 -1.23
CA GLN A 120 -2.36 -3.41 -2.23
C GLN A 120 -3.89 -3.42 -2.12
N ALA A 121 -4.43 -3.56 -0.91
CA ALA A 121 -5.87 -3.61 -0.69
C ALA A 121 -6.56 -2.26 -0.95
N PRO A 122 -6.06 -1.11 -0.45
CA PRO A 122 -6.61 0.18 -0.81
C PRO A 122 -6.46 0.52 -2.29
N ASP A 123 -5.34 0.17 -2.94
CA ASP A 123 -5.14 0.39 -4.38
C ASP A 123 -6.12 -0.45 -5.21
N HIS A 124 -6.40 -1.69 -4.77
CA HIS A 124 -7.40 -2.52 -5.41
C HIS A 124 -8.81 -1.91 -5.28
N THR A 125 -9.16 -1.41 -4.09
CA THR A 125 -10.44 -0.72 -3.87
C THR A 125 -10.54 0.55 -4.70
N ASP A 126 -9.46 1.31 -4.79
CA ASP A 126 -9.36 2.53 -5.58
C ASP A 126 -9.55 2.27 -7.08
N SER A 127 -8.91 1.23 -7.60
CA SER A 127 -9.00 0.82 -9.01
C SER A 127 -10.42 0.40 -9.44
N LEU A 128 -11.25 -0.04 -8.51
CA LEU A 128 -12.66 -0.42 -8.71
C LEU A 128 -13.63 0.70 -8.33
N SER A 129 -13.13 1.87 -7.96
CA SER A 129 -13.94 3.02 -7.59
C SER A 129 -14.32 3.83 -8.82
N LEU A 130 -15.59 4.22 -8.89
CA LEU A 130 -16.09 5.15 -9.88
C LEU A 130 -16.00 6.56 -9.33
N TYR A 131 -15.35 7.44 -10.08
CA TYR A 131 -15.13 8.83 -9.70
C TYR A 131 -15.98 9.77 -10.54
N GLU A 132 -16.49 10.81 -9.89
CA GLU A 132 -17.16 11.93 -10.54
C GLU A 132 -16.36 13.21 -10.29
N GLN A 133 -16.21 14.00 -11.34
CA GLN A 133 -15.63 15.33 -11.22
C GLN A 133 -16.75 16.30 -10.80
N VAL A 134 -16.71 16.74 -9.56
CA VAL A 134 -17.66 17.75 -9.06
C VAL A 134 -17.19 19.12 -9.51
N ILE A 135 -17.93 19.76 -10.41
CA ILE A 135 -17.72 21.14 -10.80
C ILE A 135 -18.18 22.02 -9.63
N LEU A 136 -17.37 22.99 -9.22
CA LEU A 136 -17.62 23.85 -8.04
C LEU A 136 -18.97 24.55 -8.02
N HIS A 137 -19.63 24.68 -9.16
CA HIS A 137 -20.98 25.27 -9.27
C HIS A 137 -22.06 24.43 -8.53
N ASP A 138 -21.86 23.12 -8.40
CA ASP A 138 -22.83 22.26 -7.70
C ASP A 138 -22.58 22.25 -6.18
N VAL A 139 -21.35 22.56 -5.73
CA VAL A 139 -21.02 22.69 -4.31
C VAL A 139 -21.66 23.94 -3.70
N GLU A 140 -21.84 25.00 -4.46
CA GLU A 140 -22.57 26.21 -4.01
C GLU A 140 -24.07 25.95 -3.87
N LYS A 141 -24.66 25.17 -4.76
CA LYS A 141 -26.06 24.75 -4.65
C LYS A 141 -26.30 23.82 -3.45
N GLU A 142 -25.37 22.88 -3.20
CA GLU A 142 -25.45 21.97 -2.05
C GLU A 142 -25.24 22.73 -0.71
N LYS A 143 -24.40 23.77 -0.69
CA LYS A 143 -24.26 24.66 0.47
C LYS A 143 -25.47 25.53 0.69
N GLN A 144 -26.16 25.97 -0.34
CA GLN A 144 -27.42 26.71 -0.24
C GLN A 144 -28.58 25.84 0.27
N GLN A 145 -28.63 24.56 -0.10
CA GLN A 145 -29.63 23.62 0.40
C GLN A 145 -29.39 23.20 1.86
N PHE A 146 -28.13 23.12 2.31
CA PHE A 146 -27.81 22.82 3.72
C PHE A 146 -27.65 24.04 4.61
N GLY A 147 -27.57 25.25 4.04
CA GLY A 147 -27.26 26.52 4.70
C GLY A 147 -28.47 27.34 5.17
N GLU A 148 -29.71 26.80 5.10
CA GLU A 148 -30.90 27.55 5.50
C GLU A 148 -31.17 27.56 7.03
N HIS A 149 -30.18 27.13 7.84
CA HIS A 149 -30.31 27.15 9.30
C HIS A 149 -29.23 27.92 10.06
N THR A 150 -28.43 28.80 9.41
CA THR A 150 -27.58 29.74 10.19
C THR A 150 -27.48 31.07 9.46
N THR A 151 -28.37 31.95 9.88
CA THR A 151 -28.40 33.39 9.55
C THR A 151 -27.21 34.12 10.19
N GLU A 152 -26.30 34.66 9.34
CA GLU A 152 -25.70 35.96 9.60
C GLU A 152 -25.30 36.66 8.27
N PRO A 153 -25.63 37.94 8.08
CA PRO A 153 -25.41 38.64 6.82
C PRO A 153 -23.99 39.14 6.68
N MET A 154 -23.25 38.66 5.68
CA MET A 154 -21.98 39.27 5.28
C MET A 154 -22.21 40.41 4.32
N HIS A 155 -21.73 41.56 4.74
CA HIS A 155 -21.70 42.85 4.06
C HIS A 155 -21.05 42.74 2.66
N HIS A 156 -21.79 43.19 1.63
CA HIS A 156 -21.26 43.41 0.28
C HIS A 156 -20.36 44.63 0.26
N THR A 157 -19.06 44.43 -0.03
CA THR A 157 -18.19 45.49 -0.49
C THR A 157 -17.89 45.26 -1.96
N SER A 158 -18.45 46.13 -2.78
CA SER A 158 -18.15 46.25 -4.21
C SER A 158 -16.73 46.77 -4.40
N GLY A 159 -15.91 46.12 -5.19
CA GLY A 159 -14.61 46.67 -5.59
C GLY A 159 -13.77 45.63 -6.35
N ASP A 160 -13.60 45.86 -7.63
CA ASP A 160 -12.60 45.38 -8.55
C ASP A 160 -12.63 43.87 -8.95
N ALA A 161 -13.21 43.66 -10.13
CA ALA A 161 -13.06 42.47 -10.93
C ALA A 161 -11.66 42.39 -11.58
N SER A 162 -10.62 42.19 -10.80
CA SER A 162 -9.35 41.69 -11.33
C SER A 162 -9.45 40.18 -11.43
N ILE A 163 -9.33 39.71 -12.64
CA ILE A 163 -9.39 38.33 -13.08
C ILE A 163 -8.45 37.45 -12.22
N LEU A 164 -8.96 36.97 -11.10
CA LEU A 164 -8.34 35.87 -10.38
C LEU A 164 -8.49 34.61 -11.26
N HIS A 165 -7.42 34.23 -11.92
CA HIS A 165 -7.27 32.87 -12.42
C HIS A 165 -7.38 31.92 -11.22
N VAL A 166 -8.59 31.64 -10.81
CA VAL A 166 -8.87 30.55 -9.87
C VAL A 166 -8.53 29.27 -10.62
N THR A 167 -7.36 28.73 -10.33
CA THR A 167 -6.98 27.41 -10.80
C THR A 167 -7.98 26.43 -10.18
N TYR A 168 -9.00 26.08 -10.93
CA TYR A 168 -10.00 25.09 -10.56
C TYR A 168 -9.32 23.74 -10.46
N PHE A 169 -9.04 23.27 -9.25
CA PHE A 169 -8.75 21.88 -9.01
C PHE A 169 -10.10 21.13 -8.97
N PRO A 170 -10.43 20.31 -9.95
CA PRO A 170 -11.67 19.54 -9.93
C PRO A 170 -11.65 18.64 -8.69
N ARG A 171 -12.64 18.83 -7.80
CA ARG A 171 -12.77 17.97 -6.63
C ARG A 171 -13.35 16.65 -7.10
N VAL A 172 -12.53 15.60 -7.07
CA VAL A 172 -12.95 14.25 -7.46
C VAL A 172 -13.65 13.61 -6.26
N ARG A 173 -14.91 13.19 -6.43
CA ARG A 173 -15.69 12.47 -5.43
C ARG A 173 -15.86 11.03 -5.87
N THR A 174 -15.66 10.08 -4.95
CA THR A 174 -15.96 8.68 -5.20
C THR A 174 -17.46 8.46 -5.11
N LEU A 175 -18.11 8.03 -6.21
CA LEU A 175 -19.52 7.74 -6.28
C LEU A 175 -19.88 6.39 -5.65
N ARG A 176 -19.18 5.36 -6.06
CA ARG A 176 -19.36 3.98 -5.59
C ARG A 176 -18.15 3.13 -5.88
N VAL A 177 -18.02 2.04 -5.15
CA VAL A 177 -17.05 0.97 -5.43
C VAL A 177 -17.81 -0.20 -6.07
N VAL A 178 -17.25 -0.74 -7.16
CA VAL A 178 -17.80 -1.92 -7.85
C VAL A 178 -17.58 -3.17 -6.98
N GLU A 179 -18.40 -4.21 -7.17
CA GLU A 179 -18.28 -5.48 -6.43
C GLU A 179 -16.89 -6.13 -6.65
N GLN A 180 -16.21 -6.46 -5.56
CA GLN A 180 -14.81 -6.93 -5.57
C GLN A 180 -14.67 -8.46 -5.60
N ARG A 181 -15.75 -9.23 -5.38
CA ARG A 181 -15.68 -10.70 -5.28
C ARG A 181 -15.17 -11.36 -6.55
N LEU A 182 -15.66 -10.91 -7.70
CA LEU A 182 -15.25 -11.45 -8.99
C LEU A 182 -13.78 -11.15 -9.27
N SER A 183 -13.33 -9.94 -9.00
CA SER A 183 -11.92 -9.55 -9.17
C SER A 183 -10.98 -10.36 -8.28
N HIS A 184 -11.33 -10.59 -7.01
CA HIS A 184 -10.55 -11.44 -6.11
C HIS A 184 -10.49 -12.90 -6.59
N LEU A 185 -11.61 -13.45 -7.07
CA LEU A 185 -11.65 -14.79 -7.64
C LEU A 185 -10.73 -14.88 -8.88
N VAL A 186 -10.82 -13.92 -9.78
CA VAL A 186 -9.98 -13.87 -10.99
C VAL A 186 -8.49 -13.74 -10.63
N ILE A 187 -8.13 -12.89 -9.66
CA ILE A 187 -6.75 -12.75 -9.18
C ILE A 187 -6.25 -14.09 -8.63
N GLY A 188 -7.05 -14.76 -7.80
CA GLY A 188 -6.71 -16.09 -7.26
C GLY A 188 -6.49 -17.12 -8.36
N LEU A 189 -7.38 -17.20 -9.34
CA LEU A 189 -7.26 -18.12 -10.48
C LEU A 189 -6.04 -17.79 -11.37
N LEU A 190 -5.76 -16.51 -11.61
CA LEU A 190 -4.58 -16.08 -12.37
C LEU A 190 -3.29 -16.41 -11.63
N THR A 191 -3.26 -16.24 -10.30
CA THR A 191 -2.11 -16.59 -9.48
C THR A 191 -1.86 -18.11 -9.52
N LEU A 192 -2.93 -18.92 -9.41
CA LEU A 192 -2.82 -20.37 -9.58
C LEU A 192 -2.37 -20.74 -10.99
N GLY A 193 -2.92 -20.09 -12.02
CA GLY A 193 -2.52 -20.27 -13.41
C GLY A 193 -1.06 -19.90 -13.68
N ALA A 194 -0.53 -18.91 -12.94
CA ALA A 194 0.88 -18.50 -13.05
C ALA A 194 1.86 -19.62 -12.62
N MET A 195 1.41 -20.59 -11.85
CA MET A 195 2.21 -21.79 -11.49
C MET A 195 2.29 -22.82 -12.61
N SER A 196 1.55 -22.63 -13.71
CA SER A 196 1.61 -23.53 -14.86
C SER A 196 2.95 -23.39 -15.61
N ARG A 197 3.45 -24.50 -16.16
CA ARG A 197 4.75 -24.53 -16.84
C ARG A 197 4.90 -23.48 -17.96
N PRO A 198 3.92 -23.28 -18.88
CA PRO A 198 4.08 -22.30 -19.94
C PRO A 198 4.23 -20.86 -19.41
N VAL A 199 3.50 -20.51 -18.35
CA VAL A 199 3.59 -19.18 -17.76
C VAL A 199 4.89 -19.00 -16.97
N LEU A 200 5.34 -20.04 -16.24
CA LEU A 200 6.63 -20.01 -15.56
C LEU A 200 7.79 -19.85 -16.54
N VAL A 201 7.76 -20.55 -17.69
CA VAL A 201 8.78 -20.40 -18.73
C VAL A 201 8.75 -18.98 -19.29
N ALA A 202 7.57 -18.42 -19.57
CA ALA A 202 7.44 -17.05 -20.04
C ALA A 202 7.98 -16.03 -19.00
N LEU A 203 7.68 -16.23 -17.72
CA LEU A 203 8.23 -15.40 -16.63
C LEU A 203 9.76 -15.55 -16.53
N GLY A 204 10.29 -16.76 -16.75
CA GLY A 204 11.72 -17.03 -16.74
C GLY A 204 12.51 -16.33 -17.85
N THR A 205 11.84 -15.87 -18.91
CA THR A 205 12.50 -15.05 -19.96
C THR A 205 12.67 -13.60 -19.55
N MET A 206 12.01 -13.16 -18.48
CA MET A 206 12.08 -11.78 -18.04
C MET A 206 13.41 -11.49 -17.31
N PRO A 207 14.08 -10.37 -17.63
CA PRO A 207 15.26 -9.93 -16.90
C PRO A 207 14.91 -9.54 -15.46
N ARG A 208 15.79 -9.90 -14.52
CA ARG A 208 15.63 -9.47 -13.12
C ARG A 208 15.55 -7.95 -12.96
N ALA A 209 16.25 -7.21 -13.82
CA ALA A 209 16.24 -5.76 -13.84
C ALA A 209 14.84 -5.17 -14.05
N VAL A 210 13.98 -5.84 -14.84
CA VAL A 210 12.59 -5.42 -15.05
C VAL A 210 11.81 -5.44 -13.75
N PHE A 211 11.96 -6.50 -12.95
CA PHE A 211 11.32 -6.58 -11.63
C PHE A 211 11.87 -5.54 -10.65
N ALA A 212 13.18 -5.33 -10.65
CA ALA A 212 13.78 -4.27 -9.84
C ALA A 212 13.21 -2.89 -10.20
N GLY A 213 13.03 -2.61 -11.49
CA GLY A 213 12.37 -1.39 -11.97
C GLY A 213 10.92 -1.26 -11.52
N VAL A 214 10.18 -2.38 -11.51
CA VAL A 214 8.80 -2.45 -10.99
C VAL A 214 8.75 -2.07 -9.52
N PHE A 215 9.59 -2.71 -8.69
CA PHE A 215 9.64 -2.42 -7.25
C PHE A 215 10.06 -0.98 -6.98
N LEU A 216 10.99 -0.44 -7.76
CA LEU A 216 11.41 0.95 -7.65
C LEU A 216 10.26 1.91 -7.97
N LEU A 217 9.47 1.62 -9.00
CA LEU A 217 8.32 2.44 -9.38
C LEU A 217 7.21 2.39 -8.32
N VAL A 218 6.89 1.21 -7.80
CA VAL A 218 5.91 1.05 -6.70
C VAL A 218 6.40 1.74 -5.43
N GLY A 219 7.71 1.58 -5.11
CA GLY A 219 8.35 2.26 -3.98
C GLY A 219 8.28 3.78 -4.12
N TRP A 220 8.55 4.31 -5.31
CA TRP A 220 8.47 5.74 -5.57
C TRP A 220 7.04 6.28 -5.39
N ALA A 221 6.04 5.61 -5.95
CA ALA A 221 4.63 5.99 -5.77
C ALA A 221 4.22 5.96 -4.30
N SER A 222 4.72 4.97 -3.54
CA SER A 222 4.48 4.86 -2.09
C SER A 222 5.14 6.00 -1.31
N ILE A 223 6.33 6.45 -1.71
CA ILE A 223 7.01 7.61 -1.11
C ILE A 223 6.23 8.89 -1.38
N GLU A 224 5.80 9.11 -2.62
CA GLU A 224 5.06 10.29 -3.04
C GLU A 224 3.73 10.44 -2.27
N SER A 225 3.03 9.34 -2.03
CA SER A 225 1.78 9.31 -1.27
C SER A 225 1.98 9.28 0.26
N ASN A 226 3.22 9.16 0.75
CA ASN A 226 3.49 8.99 2.18
C ASN A 226 3.19 10.27 2.97
N PRO A 227 2.36 10.19 4.04
CA PRO A 227 2.03 11.35 4.87
C PRO A 227 3.24 12.01 5.55
N ILE A 228 4.32 11.27 5.84
CA ILE A 228 5.55 11.84 6.41
C ILE A 228 6.20 12.76 5.39
N VAL A 229 6.34 12.29 4.15
CA VAL A 229 6.95 13.07 3.05
C VAL A 229 6.09 14.31 2.73
N THR A 230 4.79 14.14 2.60
CA THR A 230 3.88 15.27 2.30
C THR A 230 3.88 16.32 3.39
N ARG A 231 3.95 15.94 4.68
CA ARG A 231 4.08 16.86 5.81
C ARG A 231 5.45 17.54 5.84
N THR A 232 6.53 16.80 5.54
CA THR A 232 7.88 17.36 5.42
C THR A 232 7.92 18.42 4.33
N LEU A 233 7.36 18.13 3.15
CA LEU A 233 7.26 19.10 2.06
C LEU A 233 6.39 20.30 2.44
N SER A 234 5.33 20.11 3.22
CA SER A 234 4.50 21.22 3.72
C SER A 234 5.25 22.14 4.69
N LEU A 235 6.21 21.61 5.47
CA LEU A 235 7.09 22.41 6.32
C LEU A 235 8.07 23.28 5.52
N LEU A 236 8.57 22.73 4.40
CA LEU A 236 9.49 23.43 3.51
C LEU A 236 8.80 24.47 2.62
N ARG A 237 7.49 24.31 2.43
CA ARG A 237 6.71 25.23 1.59
C ARG A 237 6.51 26.58 2.25
N ASP A 238 6.73 27.63 1.49
CA ASP A 238 6.42 28.99 1.96
C ASP A 238 4.91 29.20 2.07
N THR A 239 4.45 29.45 3.30
CA THR A 239 3.02 29.69 3.59
C THR A 239 2.60 31.15 3.39
N SER A 240 3.55 32.07 3.15
CA SER A 240 3.23 33.48 2.89
C SER A 240 2.45 33.66 1.60
N ALA A 241 2.72 32.81 0.61
CA ALA A 241 2.05 32.82 -0.69
C ALA A 241 0.69 32.09 -0.71
N LEU A 242 0.30 31.43 0.40
CA LEU A 242 -0.97 30.70 0.48
C LEU A 242 -2.10 31.61 0.99
N ALA A 243 -3.28 31.48 0.36
CA ALA A 243 -4.48 32.13 0.84
C ALA A 243 -4.75 31.81 2.33
N PRO A 244 -5.29 32.73 3.13
CA PRO A 244 -5.51 32.53 4.58
C PRO A 244 -6.30 31.27 4.92
N THR A 245 -7.24 30.88 4.05
CA THR A 245 -8.07 29.68 4.18
C THR A 245 -7.32 28.35 3.98
N LEU A 246 -6.15 28.40 3.32
CA LEU A 246 -5.31 27.24 3.03
C LEU A 246 -4.12 27.12 3.98
N ARG A 247 -3.97 28.05 4.93
CA ARG A 247 -2.87 27.99 5.91
C ARG A 247 -3.10 26.88 6.91
N PRO A 248 -2.04 26.12 7.27
CA PRO A 248 -2.18 25.09 8.30
C PRO A 248 -2.57 25.75 9.64
N GLN A 249 -3.60 25.23 10.28
CA GLN A 249 -4.08 25.71 11.60
C GLN A 249 -3.11 25.35 12.74
N VAL A 250 -2.15 24.46 12.49
CA VAL A 250 -1.19 23.95 13.47
C VAL A 250 0.09 24.80 13.45
N ARG A 251 0.65 25.08 14.63
CA ARG A 251 1.93 25.80 14.77
C ARG A 251 3.03 25.01 14.05
N ARG A 252 3.86 25.69 13.24
CA ARG A 252 4.97 25.06 12.50
C ARG A 252 5.92 24.28 13.40
N VAL A 253 6.20 24.76 14.61
CA VAL A 253 7.07 24.09 15.59
C VAL A 253 6.49 22.73 16.01
N THR A 254 5.19 22.68 16.31
CA THR A 254 4.51 21.45 16.69
C THR A 254 4.51 20.44 15.53
N LEU A 255 4.26 20.92 14.31
CA LEU A 255 4.32 20.08 13.11
C LEU A 255 5.76 19.57 12.87
N ALA A 256 6.77 20.43 13.03
CA ALA A 256 8.17 20.04 12.86
C ALA A 256 8.60 18.99 13.90
N LEU A 257 8.21 19.16 15.16
CA LEU A 257 8.48 18.18 16.22
C LEU A 257 7.82 16.84 15.90
N PHE A 258 6.56 16.86 15.49
CA PHE A 258 5.82 15.65 15.13
C PHE A 258 6.46 14.91 13.94
N VAL A 259 6.83 15.64 12.89
CA VAL A 259 7.52 15.08 11.72
C VAL A 259 8.91 14.58 12.10
N GLY A 260 9.63 15.29 12.98
CA GLY A 260 10.95 14.86 13.47
C GLY A 260 10.87 13.54 14.25
N ILE A 261 9.87 13.38 15.10
CA ILE A 261 9.61 12.11 15.82
C ILE A 261 9.33 10.98 14.81
N GLN A 262 8.50 11.23 13.79
CA GLN A 262 8.19 10.22 12.76
C GLN A 262 9.46 9.79 11.99
N TRP A 263 10.33 10.74 11.61
CA TRP A 263 11.61 10.44 10.97
C TRP A 263 12.57 9.66 11.89
N ALA A 264 12.59 10.00 13.18
CA ALA A 264 13.41 9.28 14.17
C ALA A 264 12.96 7.81 14.30
N PHE A 265 11.67 7.55 14.41
CA PHE A 265 11.13 6.18 14.46
C PHE A 265 11.33 5.43 13.15
N PHE A 266 11.17 6.10 12.00
CA PHE A 266 11.48 5.51 10.70
C PHE A 266 12.95 5.11 10.59
N GLY A 267 13.87 6.01 10.95
CA GLY A 267 15.31 5.73 10.96
C GLY A 267 15.67 4.58 11.92
N LEU A 268 15.06 4.54 13.11
CA LEU A 268 15.26 3.45 14.07
C LEU A 268 14.75 2.10 13.50
N THR A 269 13.58 2.08 12.86
CA THR A 269 13.04 0.89 12.20
C THR A 269 13.97 0.40 11.10
N MET A 270 14.47 1.31 10.26
CA MET A 270 15.42 0.97 9.20
C MET A 270 16.75 0.45 9.76
N ALA A 271 17.27 1.06 10.83
CA ALA A 271 18.50 0.60 11.47
C ALA A 271 18.35 -0.81 12.05
N ILE A 272 17.26 -1.09 12.76
CA ILE A 272 16.99 -2.41 13.34
C ILE A 272 16.75 -3.47 12.26
N SER A 273 16.07 -3.13 11.16
CA SER A 273 15.81 -4.05 10.05
C SER A 273 17.09 -4.59 9.37
N GLN A 274 18.22 -3.89 9.51
CA GLN A 274 19.53 -4.31 9.00
C GLN A 274 20.31 -5.19 9.97
N THR A 275 19.78 -5.46 11.15
CA THR A 275 20.44 -6.24 12.20
C THR A 275 19.76 -7.58 12.45
N ILE A 276 20.41 -8.45 13.21
CA ILE A 276 19.82 -9.73 13.69
C ILE A 276 18.54 -9.45 14.53
N ALA A 277 18.44 -8.27 15.13
CA ALA A 277 17.27 -7.84 15.89
C ALA A 277 16.07 -7.41 15.01
N ALA A 278 16.12 -7.62 13.70
CA ALA A 278 15.03 -7.29 12.77
C ALA A 278 13.68 -7.93 13.18
N ILE A 279 13.71 -9.11 13.81
CA ILE A 279 12.51 -9.76 14.36
C ILE A 279 11.80 -8.88 15.41
N GLY A 280 12.52 -7.97 16.07
CA GLY A 280 12.00 -7.08 17.11
C GLY A 280 11.35 -5.79 16.59
N PHE A 281 11.35 -5.52 15.28
CA PHE A 281 10.80 -4.25 14.75
C PHE A 281 9.31 -4.01 15.11
N PRO A 282 8.43 -5.00 15.31
CA PRO A 282 7.07 -4.75 15.76
C PRO A 282 6.99 -4.04 17.12
N ILE A 283 8.01 -4.22 17.98
CA ILE A 283 8.12 -3.52 19.27
C ILE A 283 8.21 -2.01 19.07
N ILE A 284 8.92 -1.56 18.04
CA ILE A 284 9.05 -0.13 17.71
C ILE A 284 7.69 0.44 17.34
N ILE A 285 6.90 -0.30 16.55
CA ILE A 285 5.54 0.12 16.16
C ILE A 285 4.66 0.25 17.41
N LEU A 286 4.76 -0.70 18.36
CA LEU A 286 4.04 -0.64 19.64
C LEU A 286 4.45 0.59 20.46
N LEU A 287 5.73 0.93 20.49
CA LEU A 287 6.24 2.12 21.18
C LEU A 287 5.75 3.44 20.56
N MET A 288 5.39 3.44 19.28
CA MET A 288 4.82 4.63 18.64
C MET A 288 3.41 4.97 19.13
N ILE A 289 2.66 3.98 19.64
CA ILE A 289 1.26 4.18 20.08
C ILE A 289 1.16 5.20 21.22
N PRO A 290 1.93 5.09 22.33
CA PRO A 290 1.88 6.08 23.40
C PRO A 290 2.50 7.43 23.04
N CYS A 291 3.30 7.51 21.98
CA CYS A 291 3.93 8.76 21.52
C CYS A 291 3.02 9.58 20.59
N ARG A 292 1.83 9.08 20.26
CA ARG A 292 0.86 9.75 19.40
C ARG A 292 0.03 10.75 20.20
#